data_942f41365c65dc6e2ec6dee8e822e61e
#
_entry.id   942f41365c65dc6e2ec6dee8e822e61e
#
_cell.length_a   1.000
_cell.length_b   1.000
_cell.length_c   1.000
_cell.angle_alpha   90.00
_cell.angle_beta   90.00
_cell.angle_gamma   90.00
#
_symmetry.space_group_name_H-M   'P 1'
#
loop_
_entity.id
_entity.type
_entity.pdbx_description
1 polymer ?
#
loop_
_entity_poly.entity_id
_entity_poly.type
_entity_poly.pdbx_seq_one_letter_code
_entity_poly.pdbx_strand_id
1 'polypeptide(L)'
;MVRIAVSSDNHLDVNRIDPIWALEMQARYLEKQGVQYYFYGGDLFNDFARTRHYMEKMRDRLAGRVSVYYIAGNHDLLQHAPYRLVETLADHSYLHNRFVDLARTDWRMIGNNGWYDYSFSTYRDRPKEVAQWKKVYWLDSAIELPGDDQEQMAMVLHQVHDQLLRARRDHKRVLFLTHFAPRHELLAPKPAAVTTPRRERFYQMINAMMGSDRLGELLEQDSAVRYVFYGHLHGQHPALRRGGVT
;
A
#
# COMPACT_ATOMS: atom_id res chain seq x y z
N MET A 1 -1.79 13.99 -22.87
CA MET A 1 -2.38 13.53 -21.58
C MET A 1 -1.56 12.33 -21.13
N VAL A 2 -1.07 12.28 -19.89
CA VAL A 2 -0.37 11.12 -19.32
C VAL A 2 -1.40 10.11 -18.85
N ARG A 3 -1.23 8.84 -19.20
CA ARG A 3 -2.09 7.73 -18.74
C ARG A 3 -1.32 6.88 -17.76
N ILE A 4 -1.87 6.72 -16.55
CA ILE A 4 -1.35 5.86 -15.51
C ILE A 4 -2.27 4.65 -15.30
N ALA A 5 -1.72 3.55 -14.84
CA ALA A 5 -2.47 2.41 -14.31
C ALA A 5 -1.97 2.09 -12.90
N VAL A 6 -2.90 1.72 -12.03
CA VAL A 6 -2.61 1.27 -10.66
C VAL A 6 -3.31 -0.06 -10.44
N SER A 7 -2.62 -1.03 -9.84
CA SER A 7 -3.21 -2.29 -9.37
C SER A 7 -2.50 -2.78 -8.11
N SER A 8 -3.10 -3.74 -7.38
CA SER A 8 -2.55 -4.35 -6.18
C SER A 8 -3.19 -5.72 -5.94
N ASP A 9 -2.72 -6.44 -4.92
CA ASP A 9 -3.39 -7.60 -4.32
C ASP A 9 -3.66 -8.78 -5.29
N ASN A 10 -2.73 -9.05 -6.20
CA ASN A 10 -2.87 -10.19 -7.11
C ASN A 10 -2.66 -11.54 -6.42
N HIS A 11 -1.84 -11.62 -5.35
CA HIS A 11 -1.57 -12.84 -4.58
C HIS A 11 -1.37 -14.07 -5.47
N LEU A 12 -0.45 -13.99 -6.43
CA LEU A 12 -0.30 -14.99 -7.50
C LEU A 12 -0.02 -16.40 -6.96
N ASP A 13 0.71 -16.52 -5.86
CA ASP A 13 0.99 -17.81 -5.21
C ASP A 13 -0.22 -18.35 -4.44
N VAL A 14 -0.92 -17.49 -3.69
CA VAL A 14 -2.15 -17.86 -2.95
C VAL A 14 -3.24 -18.29 -3.93
N ASN A 15 -3.41 -17.53 -5.00
CA ASN A 15 -4.41 -17.79 -6.05
C ASN A 15 -3.96 -18.86 -7.06
N ARG A 16 -2.72 -19.41 -6.92
CA ARG A 16 -2.16 -20.44 -7.81
C ARG A 16 -2.18 -20.03 -9.29
N ILE A 17 -1.90 -18.75 -9.55
CA ILE A 17 -1.82 -18.20 -10.90
C ILE A 17 -0.38 -18.34 -11.39
N ASP A 18 -0.19 -18.80 -12.62
CA ASP A 18 1.12 -18.86 -13.27
C ASP A 18 1.70 -17.43 -13.42
N PRO A 19 2.85 -17.11 -12.79
CA PRO A 19 3.40 -15.77 -12.82
C PRO A 19 3.85 -15.32 -14.22
N ILE A 20 4.29 -16.23 -15.08
CA ILE A 20 4.74 -15.89 -16.43
C ILE A 20 3.54 -15.51 -17.28
N TRP A 21 2.46 -16.30 -17.20
CA TRP A 21 1.19 -15.99 -17.87
C TRP A 21 0.62 -14.66 -17.37
N ALA A 22 0.58 -14.44 -16.05
CA ALA A 22 0.04 -13.20 -15.44
C ALA A 22 0.83 -11.97 -15.91
N LEU A 23 2.16 -12.04 -15.92
CA LEU A 23 3.03 -10.98 -16.38
C LEU A 23 2.75 -10.61 -17.85
N GLU A 24 2.67 -11.60 -18.72
CA GLU A 24 2.44 -11.36 -20.14
C GLU A 24 1.04 -10.77 -20.41
N MET A 25 0.01 -11.27 -19.71
CA MET A 25 -1.35 -10.73 -19.83
C MET A 25 -1.43 -9.28 -19.32
N GLN A 26 -0.82 -8.98 -18.18
CA GLN A 26 -0.76 -7.61 -17.66
C GLN A 26 0.01 -6.68 -18.61
N ALA A 27 1.18 -7.11 -19.09
CA ALA A 27 1.99 -6.31 -20.00
C ALA A 27 1.24 -5.97 -21.30
N ARG A 28 0.61 -6.96 -21.93
CA ARG A 28 -0.23 -6.75 -23.14
C ARG A 28 -1.40 -5.78 -22.87
N TYR A 29 -2.04 -5.91 -21.71
CA TYR A 29 -3.14 -5.02 -21.33
C TYR A 29 -2.65 -3.57 -21.19
N LEU A 30 -1.54 -3.34 -20.48
CA LEU A 30 -0.96 -2.02 -20.28
C LEU A 30 -0.57 -1.37 -21.61
N GLU A 31 0.06 -2.14 -22.52
CA GLU A 31 0.41 -1.68 -23.87
C GLU A 31 -0.83 -1.32 -24.69
N LYS A 32 -1.83 -2.20 -24.72
CA LYS A 32 -3.10 -2.00 -25.43
C LYS A 32 -3.83 -0.75 -24.95
N GLN A 33 -3.77 -0.44 -23.65
CA GLN A 33 -4.40 0.74 -23.07
C GLN A 33 -3.57 2.01 -23.26
N GLY A 34 -2.36 1.93 -23.82
CA GLY A 34 -1.46 3.07 -24.01
C GLY A 34 -1.03 3.69 -22.68
N VAL A 35 -0.83 2.85 -21.65
CA VAL A 35 -0.33 3.24 -20.32
C VAL A 35 1.12 3.67 -20.45
N GLN A 36 1.49 4.77 -19.78
CA GLN A 36 2.86 5.29 -19.74
C GLN A 36 3.54 5.00 -18.41
N TYR A 37 2.77 4.92 -17.31
CA TYR A 37 3.24 4.62 -15.98
C TYR A 37 2.35 3.55 -15.34
N TYR A 38 2.96 2.49 -14.87
CA TYR A 38 2.30 1.43 -14.12
C TYR A 38 2.81 1.42 -12.69
N PHE A 39 1.88 1.49 -11.73
CA PHE A 39 2.16 1.48 -10.30
C PHE A 39 1.51 0.26 -9.67
N TYR A 40 2.30 -0.53 -8.95
CA TYR A 40 1.81 -1.69 -8.23
C TYR A 40 1.79 -1.46 -6.72
N GLY A 41 0.65 -1.66 -6.10
CA GLY A 41 0.34 -1.29 -4.71
C GLY A 41 0.59 -2.37 -3.66
N GLY A 42 1.39 -3.40 -3.96
CA GLY A 42 1.75 -4.46 -3.01
C GLY A 42 0.88 -5.72 -3.08
N ASP A 43 1.28 -6.72 -2.31
CA ASP A 43 0.66 -8.05 -2.20
C ASP A 43 0.62 -8.84 -3.52
N LEU A 44 1.80 -9.00 -4.12
CA LEU A 44 1.96 -9.81 -5.31
C LEU A 44 2.25 -11.29 -4.97
N PHE A 45 3.12 -11.53 -3.98
CA PHE A 45 3.49 -12.84 -3.46
C PHE A 45 3.63 -12.80 -1.93
N ASN A 46 3.78 -13.96 -1.29
CA ASN A 46 4.18 -14.07 0.11
C ASN A 46 5.70 -14.03 0.31
N ASP A 47 6.44 -13.38 -0.61
CA ASP A 47 7.90 -13.39 -0.66
C ASP A 47 8.43 -12.16 -1.39
N PHE A 48 9.21 -11.33 -0.70
CA PHE A 48 9.72 -10.08 -1.24
C PHE A 48 10.71 -10.26 -2.40
N ALA A 49 11.53 -11.31 -2.34
CA ALA A 49 12.48 -11.58 -3.42
C ALA A 49 11.75 -11.98 -4.72
N ARG A 50 10.67 -12.75 -4.61
CA ARG A 50 9.82 -13.10 -5.76
C ARG A 50 9.09 -11.89 -6.33
N THR A 51 8.55 -11.03 -5.48
CA THR A 51 7.90 -9.77 -5.90
C THR A 51 8.89 -8.88 -6.65
N ARG A 52 10.09 -8.67 -6.12
CA ARG A 52 11.14 -7.91 -6.79
C ARG A 52 11.49 -8.48 -8.16
N HIS A 53 11.72 -9.79 -8.23
CA HIS A 53 12.07 -10.48 -9.48
C HIS A 53 10.94 -10.36 -10.53
N TYR A 54 9.68 -10.48 -10.12
CA TYR A 54 8.55 -10.27 -11.02
C TYR A 54 8.50 -8.84 -11.55
N MET A 55 8.69 -7.84 -10.68
CA MET A 55 8.68 -6.44 -11.07
C MET A 55 9.86 -6.07 -11.97
N GLU A 56 11.02 -6.66 -11.75
CA GLU A 56 12.16 -6.56 -12.66
C GLU A 56 11.81 -7.11 -14.06
N LYS A 57 11.27 -8.31 -14.14
CA LYS A 57 10.82 -8.91 -15.41
C LYS A 57 9.72 -8.08 -16.08
N MET A 58 8.76 -7.54 -15.32
CA MET A 58 7.73 -6.66 -15.86
C MET A 58 8.34 -5.39 -16.46
N ARG A 59 9.30 -4.76 -15.77
CA ARG A 59 10.04 -3.60 -16.27
C ARG A 59 10.79 -3.92 -17.56
N ASP A 60 11.49 -5.05 -17.62
CA ASP A 60 12.25 -5.48 -18.79
C ASP A 60 11.32 -5.78 -19.98
N ARG A 61 10.19 -6.47 -19.72
CA ARG A 61 9.17 -6.77 -20.72
C ARG A 61 8.53 -5.51 -21.33
N LEU A 62 8.40 -4.46 -20.54
CA LEU A 62 7.79 -3.19 -20.92
C LEU A 62 8.80 -2.08 -21.27
N ALA A 63 10.10 -2.39 -21.30
CA ALA A 63 11.17 -1.43 -21.47
C ALA A 63 10.95 -0.48 -22.66
N GLY A 64 11.14 0.82 -22.41
CA GLY A 64 10.97 1.89 -23.42
C GLY A 64 9.51 2.25 -23.73
N ARG A 65 8.51 1.55 -23.18
CA ARG A 65 7.08 1.77 -23.44
C ARG A 65 6.30 2.18 -22.20
N VAL A 66 6.49 1.49 -21.10
CA VAL A 66 5.81 1.76 -19.82
C VAL A 66 6.85 1.81 -18.70
N SER A 67 6.82 2.86 -17.91
CA SER A 67 7.62 2.95 -16.67
C SER A 67 6.91 2.19 -15.56
N VAL A 68 7.60 1.23 -14.92
CA VAL A 68 7.04 0.34 -13.90
C VAL A 68 7.57 0.73 -12.53
N TYR A 69 6.68 0.90 -11.56
CA TYR A 69 6.99 1.18 -10.15
C TYR A 69 6.15 0.32 -9.24
N TYR A 70 6.66 0.04 -8.03
CA TYR A 70 5.93 -0.77 -7.06
C TYR A 70 6.27 -0.38 -5.62
N ILE A 71 5.37 -0.72 -4.72
CA ILE A 71 5.57 -0.79 -3.27
C ILE A 71 5.32 -2.22 -2.80
N ALA A 72 5.66 -2.53 -1.56
CA ALA A 72 5.34 -3.81 -0.93
C ALA A 72 4.06 -3.69 -0.09
N GLY A 73 3.27 -4.76 -0.07
CA GLY A 73 2.23 -4.99 0.92
C GLY A 73 2.71 -5.92 2.03
N ASN A 74 1.86 -6.24 2.99
CA ASN A 74 2.23 -7.09 4.12
C ASN A 74 2.55 -8.53 3.70
N HIS A 75 1.85 -9.08 2.72
CA HIS A 75 2.15 -10.42 2.21
C HIS A 75 3.54 -10.50 1.57
N ASP A 76 3.95 -9.50 0.81
CA ASP A 76 5.30 -9.45 0.24
C ASP A 76 6.39 -9.51 1.33
N LEU A 77 6.09 -9.01 2.53
CA LEU A 77 7.04 -8.91 3.64
C LEU A 77 7.12 -10.16 4.54
N LEU A 78 6.34 -11.21 4.27
CA LEU A 78 6.31 -12.42 5.11
C LEU A 78 7.59 -13.25 5.03
N GLN A 79 8.27 -13.26 3.88
CA GLN A 79 9.49 -14.02 3.65
C GLN A 79 10.53 -13.18 2.89
N HIS A 80 11.80 -13.42 3.21
CA HIS A 80 12.95 -12.80 2.55
C HIS A 80 12.91 -11.26 2.50
N ALA A 81 12.32 -10.63 3.51
CA ALA A 81 12.13 -9.19 3.63
C ALA A 81 12.75 -8.62 4.93
N PRO A 82 14.09 -8.71 5.14
CA PRO A 82 14.70 -8.05 6.28
C PRO A 82 14.35 -6.56 6.29
N TYR A 83 13.95 -6.03 7.43
CA TYR A 83 13.52 -4.64 7.58
C TYR A 83 14.47 -3.64 6.89
N ARG A 84 15.78 -3.79 7.15
CA ARG A 84 16.78 -2.91 6.53
C ARG A 84 16.75 -2.96 5.00
N LEU A 85 16.52 -4.13 4.41
CA LEU A 85 16.41 -4.27 2.96
C LEU A 85 15.19 -3.52 2.43
N VAL A 86 14.04 -3.67 3.09
CA VAL A 86 12.77 -3.02 2.70
C VAL A 86 12.90 -1.50 2.74
N GLU A 87 13.56 -0.94 3.77
CA GLU A 87 13.73 0.50 3.93
C GLU A 87 14.77 1.11 2.98
N THR A 88 15.82 0.38 2.62
CA THR A 88 16.98 0.95 1.93
C THR A 88 17.24 0.36 0.55
N LEU A 89 16.32 -0.42 0.00
CA LEU A 89 16.50 -1.09 -1.29
C LEU A 89 16.87 -0.11 -2.40
N ALA A 90 18.03 -0.32 -3.02
CA ALA A 90 18.53 0.50 -4.12
C ALA A 90 17.97 0.04 -5.48
N ASP A 91 16.64 -0.08 -5.59
CA ASP A 91 15.93 -0.33 -6.85
C ASP A 91 15.15 0.94 -7.24
N HIS A 92 15.39 1.46 -8.44
CA HIS A 92 14.70 2.67 -8.93
C HIS A 92 13.20 2.48 -9.15
N SER A 93 12.74 1.24 -9.32
CA SER A 93 11.33 0.91 -9.46
C SER A 93 10.61 0.74 -8.12
N TYR A 94 11.34 0.50 -7.03
CA TYR A 94 10.78 0.38 -5.69
C TYR A 94 10.52 1.76 -5.10
N LEU A 95 9.23 2.10 -4.94
CA LEU A 95 8.78 3.46 -4.64
C LEU A 95 8.60 3.73 -3.14
N HIS A 96 8.87 2.76 -2.26
CA HIS A 96 8.74 2.98 -0.81
C HIS A 96 9.59 4.15 -0.34
N ASN A 97 8.96 5.10 0.37
CA ASN A 97 9.54 6.37 0.83
C ASN A 97 10.26 7.16 -0.28
N ARG A 98 9.72 7.10 -1.49
CA ARG A 98 10.27 7.75 -2.69
C ARG A 98 9.17 8.36 -3.54
N PHE A 99 9.59 9.09 -4.56
CA PHE A 99 8.67 9.65 -5.54
C PHE A 99 9.19 9.54 -6.97
N VAL A 100 8.27 9.69 -7.91
CA VAL A 100 8.57 9.91 -9.33
C VAL A 100 7.71 11.02 -9.88
N ASP A 101 8.32 11.94 -10.63
CA ASP A 101 7.61 12.99 -11.35
C ASP A 101 7.11 12.45 -12.70
N LEU A 102 5.81 12.67 -12.98
CA LEU A 102 5.25 12.29 -14.28
C LEU A 102 5.69 13.29 -15.34
N ALA A 103 6.41 12.78 -16.35
CA ALA A 103 7.07 13.61 -17.35
C ALA A 103 6.12 14.63 -18.01
N ARG A 104 6.58 15.89 -18.13
CA ARG A 104 5.86 17.01 -18.74
C ARG A 104 4.55 17.37 -18.03
N THR A 105 4.45 17.12 -16.73
CA THR A 105 3.32 17.49 -15.87
C THR A 105 3.80 18.06 -14.53
N ASP A 106 2.89 18.63 -13.78
CA ASP A 106 3.08 19.01 -12.37
C ASP A 106 2.70 17.90 -11.39
N TRP A 107 2.45 16.67 -11.88
CA TRP A 107 2.10 15.53 -11.07
C TRP A 107 3.32 14.74 -10.57
N ARG A 108 3.26 14.37 -9.30
CA ARG A 108 4.22 13.52 -8.61
C ARG A 108 3.49 12.33 -8.00
N MET A 109 3.93 11.10 -8.28
CA MET A 109 3.54 9.94 -7.52
C MET A 109 4.50 9.78 -6.35
N ILE A 110 3.98 9.76 -5.12
CA ILE A 110 4.72 9.40 -3.91
C ILE A 110 4.26 8.02 -3.49
N GLY A 111 5.20 7.12 -3.16
CA GLY A 111 4.90 5.79 -2.65
C GLY A 111 5.42 5.58 -1.23
N ASN A 112 4.64 4.89 -0.42
CA ASN A 112 5.06 4.36 0.87
C ASN A 112 4.31 3.04 1.10
N ASN A 113 4.99 2.01 1.61
CA ASN A 113 4.33 0.73 1.92
C ASN A 113 3.15 0.94 2.89
N GLY A 114 3.25 1.95 3.75
CA GLY A 114 2.27 2.19 4.79
C GLY A 114 2.41 1.20 5.95
N TRP A 115 1.55 1.32 6.92
CA TRP A 115 1.34 0.38 8.02
C TRP A 115 0.00 0.69 8.70
N TYR A 116 -0.27 0.06 9.85
CA TYR A 116 -1.47 0.27 10.65
C TYR A 116 -1.11 0.65 12.10
N ASP A 117 -2.03 1.34 12.78
CA ASP A 117 -1.87 1.83 14.14
C ASP A 117 -3.08 1.54 15.04
N TYR A 118 -3.91 0.61 14.62
CA TYR A 118 -5.13 0.18 15.30
C TYR A 118 -6.25 1.24 15.35
N SER A 119 -6.09 2.39 14.68
CA SER A 119 -7.09 3.48 14.68
C SER A 119 -8.46 3.06 14.13
N PHE A 120 -8.52 2.01 13.29
CA PHE A 120 -9.77 1.47 12.74
C PHE A 120 -10.54 0.58 13.72
N SER A 121 -10.04 0.39 14.93
CA SER A 121 -10.63 -0.49 15.93
C SER A 121 -11.09 0.25 17.18
N THR A 122 -12.14 -0.27 17.82
CA THR A 122 -12.52 0.15 19.18
C THR A 122 -11.49 -0.25 20.24
N TYR A 123 -10.50 -1.07 19.88
CA TYR A 123 -9.36 -1.47 20.73
C TYR A 123 -8.12 -0.60 20.58
N ARG A 124 -8.20 0.52 19.84
CA ARG A 124 -7.07 1.45 19.61
C ARG A 124 -6.36 1.90 20.89
N ASP A 125 -7.10 2.07 21.98
CA ASP A 125 -6.56 2.46 23.29
C ASP A 125 -6.02 1.29 24.11
N ARG A 126 -5.97 0.07 23.54
CA ARG A 126 -5.47 -1.17 24.13
C ARG A 126 -4.41 -1.86 23.27
N PRO A 127 -3.33 -1.15 22.89
CA PRO A 127 -2.38 -1.66 21.88
C PRO A 127 -1.73 -2.99 22.30
N LYS A 128 -1.49 -3.21 23.60
CA LYS A 128 -0.94 -4.48 24.10
C LYS A 128 -1.89 -5.67 23.86
N GLU A 129 -3.20 -5.46 23.98
CA GLU A 129 -4.19 -6.50 23.74
C GLU A 129 -4.25 -6.87 22.26
N VAL A 130 -4.22 -5.86 21.38
CA VAL A 130 -4.18 -6.06 19.92
C VAL A 130 -2.89 -6.76 19.49
N ALA A 131 -1.73 -6.35 20.01
CA ALA A 131 -0.45 -6.98 19.71
C ALA A 131 -0.38 -8.45 20.15
N GLN A 132 -0.95 -8.79 21.32
CA GLN A 132 -1.05 -10.21 21.76
C GLN A 132 -1.95 -11.01 20.83
N TRP A 133 -3.09 -10.45 20.42
CA TRP A 133 -4.00 -11.11 19.49
C TRP A 133 -3.32 -11.31 18.12
N LYS A 134 -2.63 -10.29 17.60
CA LYS A 134 -1.84 -10.36 16.37
C LYS A 134 -0.86 -11.53 16.38
N LYS A 135 -0.10 -11.71 17.46
CA LYS A 135 0.88 -12.80 17.60
C LYS A 135 0.28 -14.18 17.39
N VAL A 136 -0.99 -14.38 17.75
CA VAL A 136 -1.64 -15.69 17.73
C VAL A 136 -2.45 -15.92 16.45
N TYR A 137 -3.07 -14.88 15.92
CA TYR A 137 -4.11 -15.01 14.90
C TYR A 137 -3.84 -14.28 13.60
N TRP A 138 -2.79 -13.46 13.53
CA TRP A 138 -2.56 -12.62 12.35
C TRP A 138 -1.19 -12.88 11.72
N LEU A 139 -1.19 -13.06 10.39
CA LEU A 139 0.00 -13.46 9.65
C LEU A 139 1.15 -12.43 9.72
N ASP A 140 0.84 -11.14 9.86
CA ASP A 140 1.85 -10.08 9.96
C ASP A 140 2.71 -10.17 11.21
N SER A 141 2.36 -11.08 12.15
CA SER A 141 3.24 -11.39 13.28
C SER A 141 4.58 -12.01 12.87
N ALA A 142 4.68 -12.52 11.63
CA ALA A 142 5.92 -13.05 11.06
C ALA A 142 6.82 -11.95 10.44
N ILE A 143 6.32 -10.73 10.29
CA ILE A 143 7.08 -9.62 9.70
C ILE A 143 8.00 -9.02 10.77
N GLU A 144 9.28 -8.94 10.44
CA GLU A 144 10.28 -8.32 11.32
C GLU A 144 10.20 -6.80 11.28
N LEU A 145 9.91 -6.19 12.42
CA LEU A 145 9.90 -4.73 12.60
C LEU A 145 10.83 -4.35 13.76
N PRO A 146 11.50 -3.17 13.71
CA PRO A 146 12.42 -2.72 14.75
C PRO A 146 11.74 -2.26 16.04
N GLY A 147 10.43 -2.26 16.09
CA GLY A 147 9.63 -1.81 17.22
C GLY A 147 8.22 -2.40 17.15
N ASP A 148 7.27 -1.73 17.75
CA ASP A 148 5.87 -2.12 17.66
C ASP A 148 5.16 -1.45 16.45
N ASP A 149 3.88 -1.83 16.22
CA ASP A 149 3.11 -1.31 15.10
C ASP A 149 2.87 0.21 15.18
N GLN A 150 2.80 0.77 16.40
CA GLN A 150 2.61 2.20 16.62
C GLN A 150 3.89 2.97 16.26
N GLU A 151 5.05 2.45 16.63
CA GLU A 151 6.36 3.02 16.28
C GLU A 151 6.60 2.94 14.78
N GLN A 152 6.25 1.81 14.16
CA GLN A 152 6.32 1.65 12.70
C GLN A 152 5.43 2.66 11.99
N MET A 153 4.19 2.84 12.45
CA MET A 153 3.28 3.82 11.83
C MET A 153 3.75 5.27 12.06
N ALA A 154 4.32 5.57 13.22
CA ALA A 154 4.90 6.90 13.49
C ALA A 154 6.05 7.22 12.50
N MET A 155 6.89 6.23 12.19
CA MET A 155 7.95 6.38 11.18
C MET A 155 7.36 6.59 9.78
N VAL A 156 6.33 5.83 9.39
CA VAL A 156 5.61 6.02 8.11
C VAL A 156 5.07 7.45 8.00
N LEU A 157 4.41 7.96 9.05
CA LEU A 157 3.88 9.33 9.05
C LEU A 157 4.98 10.38 8.88
N HIS A 158 6.13 10.20 9.52
CA HIS A 158 7.27 11.08 9.36
C HIS A 158 7.81 11.06 7.92
N GLN A 159 8.02 9.86 7.36
CA GLN A 159 8.47 9.69 5.98
C GLN A 159 7.53 10.36 4.97
N VAL A 160 6.22 10.14 5.13
CA VAL A 160 5.19 10.72 4.26
C VAL A 160 5.17 12.24 4.37
N HIS A 161 5.20 12.77 5.60
CA HIS A 161 5.26 14.21 5.84
C HIS A 161 6.45 14.86 5.12
N ASP A 162 7.64 14.26 5.20
CA ASP A 162 8.84 14.77 4.54
C ASP A 162 8.71 14.77 3.01
N GLN A 163 8.10 13.74 2.43
CA GLN A 163 7.85 13.68 0.99
C GLN A 163 6.83 14.74 0.55
N LEU A 164 5.79 14.99 1.35
CA LEU A 164 4.80 16.03 1.09
C LEU A 164 5.40 17.44 1.18
N LEU A 165 6.28 17.71 2.16
CA LEU A 165 7.04 18.96 2.24
C LEU A 165 7.85 19.22 0.96
N ARG A 166 8.54 18.18 0.45
CA ARG A 166 9.29 18.27 -0.81
C ARG A 166 8.37 18.56 -2.00
N ALA A 167 7.22 17.88 -2.08
CA ALA A 167 6.25 18.09 -3.15
C ALA A 167 5.72 19.54 -3.17
N ARG A 168 5.39 20.11 -2.01
CA ARG A 168 4.96 21.52 -1.91
C ARG A 168 6.05 22.50 -2.33
N ARG A 169 7.29 22.30 -1.86
CA ARG A 169 8.43 23.11 -2.24
C ARG A 169 8.66 23.11 -3.76
N ASP A 170 8.45 21.94 -4.39
CA ASP A 170 8.65 21.73 -5.82
C ASP A 170 7.38 22.05 -6.64
N HIS A 171 6.34 22.63 -6.03
CA HIS A 171 5.04 22.99 -6.62
C HIS A 171 4.35 21.84 -7.35
N LYS A 172 4.39 20.62 -6.78
CA LYS A 172 3.81 19.40 -7.36
C LYS A 172 2.42 19.11 -6.79
N ARG A 173 1.53 18.62 -7.66
CA ARG A 173 0.31 17.93 -7.25
C ARG A 173 0.63 16.46 -6.99
N VAL A 174 0.11 15.91 -5.90
CA VAL A 174 0.47 14.57 -5.44
C VAL A 174 -0.63 13.55 -5.75
N LEU A 175 -0.18 12.45 -6.35
CA LEU A 175 -0.80 11.14 -6.34
C LEU A 175 -0.06 10.33 -5.26
N PHE A 176 -0.77 9.74 -4.31
CA PHE A 176 -0.16 8.97 -3.24
C PHE A 176 -0.52 7.49 -3.39
N LEU A 177 0.47 6.62 -3.27
CA LEU A 177 0.30 5.16 -3.32
C LEU A 177 0.74 4.56 -2.00
N THR A 178 -0.14 3.83 -1.35
CA THR A 178 0.12 3.06 -0.13
C THR A 178 -0.54 1.69 -0.23
N HIS A 179 -0.09 0.72 0.59
CA HIS A 179 -0.76 -0.57 0.61
C HIS A 179 -1.97 -0.56 1.55
N PHE A 180 -1.80 -0.11 2.79
CA PHE A 180 -2.86 -0.10 3.80
C PHE A 180 -3.88 1.03 3.58
N ALA A 181 -5.13 0.79 3.97
CA ALA A 181 -6.20 1.76 3.81
C ALA A 181 -5.94 3.04 4.64
N PRO A 182 -6.12 4.24 4.06
CA PRO A 182 -5.88 5.49 4.77
C PRO A 182 -7.09 5.96 5.61
N ARG A 183 -8.23 5.28 5.56
CA ARG A 183 -9.45 5.65 6.29
C ARG A 183 -10.31 4.44 6.64
N HIS A 184 -10.86 4.43 7.88
CA HIS A 184 -11.75 3.37 8.33
C HIS A 184 -13.09 3.34 7.57
N GLU A 185 -13.55 4.45 7.01
CA GLU A 185 -14.77 4.52 6.19
C GLU A 185 -14.65 3.72 4.87
N LEU A 186 -13.43 3.33 4.49
CA LEU A 186 -13.19 2.46 3.34
C LEU A 186 -13.39 0.98 3.66
N LEU A 187 -13.53 0.63 4.95
CA LEU A 187 -13.83 -0.74 5.34
C LEU A 187 -15.21 -1.18 4.83
N ALA A 188 -15.33 -2.46 4.48
CA ALA A 188 -16.63 -3.03 4.20
C ALA A 188 -17.57 -2.90 5.42
N PRO A 189 -18.87 -2.74 5.21
CA PRO A 189 -19.85 -2.72 6.30
C PRO A 189 -19.72 -3.95 7.19
N LYS A 190 -19.94 -3.76 8.50
CA LYS A 190 -19.87 -4.87 9.47
C LYS A 190 -20.78 -6.01 9.03
N PRO A 191 -20.28 -7.24 8.88
CA PRO A 191 -21.09 -8.39 8.47
C PRO A 191 -22.25 -8.66 9.44
N ALA A 192 -23.43 -8.94 8.92
CA ALA A 192 -24.63 -9.24 9.72
C ALA A 192 -24.43 -10.43 10.68
N ALA A 193 -23.51 -11.32 10.37
CA ALA A 193 -23.15 -12.46 11.23
C ALA A 193 -22.38 -12.08 12.52
N VAL A 194 -21.93 -10.81 12.65
CA VAL A 194 -21.22 -10.32 13.84
C VAL A 194 -22.23 -9.90 14.89
N THR A 195 -22.79 -10.87 15.60
CA THR A 195 -23.91 -10.68 16.57
C THR A 195 -23.53 -11.01 18.02
N THR A 196 -22.37 -11.63 18.26
CA THR A 196 -21.94 -12.01 19.61
C THR A 196 -20.72 -11.20 20.05
N PRO A 197 -20.47 -10.98 21.36
CA PRO A 197 -19.30 -10.26 21.85
C PRO A 197 -17.97 -10.86 21.36
N ARG A 198 -17.89 -12.19 21.22
CA ARG A 198 -16.70 -12.87 20.68
C ARG A 198 -16.46 -12.53 19.21
N ARG A 199 -17.52 -12.54 18.38
CA ARG A 199 -17.42 -12.18 16.95
C ARG A 199 -17.12 -10.69 16.78
N GLU A 200 -17.74 -9.84 17.61
CA GLU A 200 -17.44 -8.40 17.61
C GLU A 200 -15.96 -8.14 17.92
N ARG A 201 -15.44 -8.77 18.99
CA ARG A 201 -14.02 -8.66 19.32
C ARG A 201 -13.14 -9.09 18.14
N PHE A 202 -13.44 -10.23 17.52
CA PHE A 202 -12.66 -10.75 16.39
C PHE A 202 -12.69 -9.76 15.21
N TYR A 203 -13.86 -9.24 14.87
CA TYR A 203 -14.03 -8.22 13.84
C TYR A 203 -13.20 -6.96 14.14
N GLN A 204 -13.25 -6.45 15.36
CA GLN A 204 -12.50 -5.28 15.78
C GLN A 204 -10.98 -5.52 15.77
N MET A 205 -10.53 -6.72 16.13
CA MET A 205 -9.11 -7.08 16.05
C MET A 205 -8.61 -7.13 14.61
N ILE A 206 -9.41 -7.65 13.67
CA ILE A 206 -9.07 -7.61 12.23
C ILE A 206 -8.99 -6.16 11.76
N ASN A 207 -9.99 -5.34 12.05
CA ASN A 207 -9.99 -3.93 11.63
C ASN A 207 -8.77 -3.16 12.13
N ALA A 208 -8.22 -3.53 13.27
CA ALA A 208 -7.01 -2.90 13.82
C ALA A 208 -5.80 -2.99 12.88
N MET A 209 -5.72 -4.01 12.01
CA MET A 209 -4.62 -4.23 11.07
C MET A 209 -4.92 -3.75 9.63
N MET A 210 -6.06 -3.08 9.39
CA MET A 210 -6.46 -2.71 8.03
C MET A 210 -5.87 -1.38 7.54
N GLY A 211 -5.36 -0.53 8.43
CA GLY A 211 -4.81 0.76 8.03
C GLY A 211 -4.73 1.80 9.15
N SER A 212 -4.67 3.08 8.76
CA SER A 212 -4.49 4.19 9.70
C SER A 212 -5.28 5.43 9.33
N ASP A 213 -6.15 5.89 10.22
CA ASP A 213 -6.84 7.19 10.09
C ASP A 213 -5.85 8.36 10.17
N ARG A 214 -4.75 8.21 10.94
CA ARG A 214 -3.71 9.22 11.04
C ARG A 214 -3.01 9.48 9.71
N LEU A 215 -2.82 8.42 8.89
CA LEU A 215 -2.31 8.59 7.54
C LEU A 215 -3.29 9.38 6.67
N GLY A 216 -4.57 9.04 6.72
CA GLY A 216 -5.60 9.76 5.98
C GLY A 216 -5.70 11.22 6.41
N GLU A 217 -5.64 11.52 7.70
CA GLU A 217 -5.62 12.90 8.22
C GLU A 217 -4.43 13.71 7.71
N LEU A 218 -3.23 13.11 7.73
CA LEU A 218 -2.03 13.74 7.20
C LEU A 218 -2.17 14.07 5.70
N LEU A 219 -2.70 13.13 4.91
CA LEU A 219 -2.88 13.31 3.48
C LEU A 219 -3.95 14.35 3.13
N GLU A 220 -5.07 14.37 3.86
CA GLU A 220 -6.18 15.30 3.65
C GLU A 220 -5.85 16.74 4.04
N GLN A 221 -4.98 16.94 5.03
CA GLN A 221 -4.52 18.25 5.48
C GLN A 221 -3.52 18.89 4.51
N ASP A 222 -2.91 18.09 3.63
CA ASP A 222 -1.89 18.60 2.71
C ASP A 222 -2.50 19.07 1.39
N SER A 223 -2.33 20.36 1.11
CA SER A 223 -2.90 21.02 -0.09
C SER A 223 -2.34 20.51 -1.43
N ALA A 224 -1.25 19.74 -1.43
CA ALA A 224 -0.69 19.16 -2.64
C ALA A 224 -1.37 17.85 -3.05
N VAL A 225 -1.92 17.08 -2.08
CA VAL A 225 -2.51 15.76 -2.33
C VAL A 225 -3.84 15.91 -3.07
N ARG A 226 -4.07 15.06 -4.09
CA ARG A 226 -5.29 15.01 -4.88
C ARG A 226 -5.93 13.64 -4.94
N TYR A 227 -5.12 12.60 -5.07
CA TYR A 227 -5.59 11.22 -5.17
C TYR A 227 -4.75 10.31 -4.30
N VAL A 228 -5.41 9.35 -3.64
CA VAL A 228 -4.78 8.30 -2.86
C VAL A 228 -5.23 6.95 -3.41
N PHE A 229 -4.24 6.12 -3.74
CA PHE A 229 -4.45 4.73 -4.16
C PHE A 229 -3.98 3.79 -3.06
N TYR A 230 -4.76 2.77 -2.78
CA TYR A 230 -4.46 1.79 -1.73
C TYR A 230 -4.90 0.38 -2.15
N GLY A 231 -4.39 -0.63 -1.47
CA GLY A 231 -4.72 -2.04 -1.61
C GLY A 231 -5.32 -2.63 -0.33
N HIS A 232 -4.93 -3.86 0.00
CA HIS A 232 -5.16 -4.57 1.26
C HIS A 232 -6.60 -5.01 1.54
N LEU A 233 -7.62 -4.24 1.18
CA LEU A 233 -9.01 -4.54 1.55
C LEU A 233 -9.70 -5.56 0.66
N HIS A 234 -9.07 -5.99 -0.44
CA HIS A 234 -9.55 -7.01 -1.41
C HIS A 234 -11.00 -6.81 -1.88
N GLY A 235 -11.46 -5.57 -1.94
CA GLY A 235 -12.84 -5.26 -2.29
C GLY A 235 -12.96 -4.09 -3.26
N GLN A 236 -14.08 -4.01 -3.95
CA GLN A 236 -14.43 -2.82 -4.71
C GLN A 236 -15.11 -1.83 -3.78
N HIS A 237 -14.53 -0.65 -3.66
CA HIS A 237 -15.04 0.45 -2.84
C HIS A 237 -15.34 1.66 -3.72
N PRO A 238 -16.43 2.40 -3.45
CA PRO A 238 -16.65 3.71 -4.04
C PRO A 238 -15.50 4.66 -3.63
N ALA A 239 -15.15 5.57 -4.53
CA ALA A 239 -14.17 6.60 -4.18
C ALA A 239 -14.70 7.49 -3.04
N LEU A 240 -13.92 7.62 -1.98
CA LEU A 240 -14.19 8.53 -0.87
C LEU A 240 -13.59 9.91 -1.19
N ARG A 241 -14.35 10.99 -0.99
CA ARG A 241 -13.85 12.37 -1.15
C ARG A 241 -13.84 13.10 0.18
N ARG A 242 -12.67 13.57 0.60
CA ARG A 242 -12.48 14.36 1.83
C ARG A 242 -11.39 15.41 1.66
N GLY A 243 -11.60 16.62 2.21
CA GLY A 243 -10.56 17.66 2.20
C GLY A 243 -9.98 18.02 0.81
N GLY A 244 -10.69 17.73 -0.29
CA GLY A 244 -10.17 17.91 -1.66
C GLY A 244 -9.36 16.73 -2.20
N VAL A 245 -9.24 15.65 -1.43
CA VAL A 245 -8.58 14.37 -1.80
C VAL A 245 -9.64 13.34 -2.21
N THR A 246 -9.30 12.50 -3.18
CA THR A 246 -10.13 11.38 -3.67
C THR A 246 -9.36 10.09 -3.58
#